data_52259ddfe24dbb9c7663359203591cc0
#
_entry.id   52259ddfe24dbb9c7663359203591cc0
#
_cell.length_a   1.000
_cell.length_b   1.000
_cell.length_c   1.000
_cell.angle_alpha   90.00
_cell.angle_beta   90.00
_cell.angle_gamma   90.00
#
_symmetry.space_group_name_H-M   'P 1'
#
loop_
_entity.id
_entity.type
_entity.pdbx_description
1 polymer ?
#
loop_
_entity_poly.entity_id
_entity_poly.type
_entity_poly.pdbx_seq_one_letter_code
_entity_poly.pdbx_strand_id
1 'polypeptide(L)'
;MSRVGKKPIAVPSGVEFSVKDNVVTVKGPKGTLTKEFNKNITIKLEDGHIKVERPNDEPSVRAIHGTTRALINNMIKGVHDGYRKSLTLVGVGYRAATKGKGLEISLGYSHPVIIDEIPRITFSVEKNTTIHIDGIEKELVGQVAANIRAKRPPEPYKGKGVKYADEHIRRKEGKKS
;
A
#
# COMPACT_ATOMS: atom_id res chain seq x y z
N MET A 1 -4.01 -19.08 -20.05
CA MET A 1 -5.08 -18.09 -19.75
C MET A 1 -4.87 -17.44 -18.40
N SER A 2 -4.99 -16.12 -18.32
CA SER A 2 -4.96 -15.42 -17.03
C SER A 2 -6.31 -15.58 -16.33
N ARG A 3 -6.38 -16.44 -15.34
CA ARG A 3 -7.60 -16.63 -14.53
C ARG A 3 -7.97 -15.36 -13.76
N VAL A 4 -6.98 -14.56 -13.38
CA VAL A 4 -7.15 -13.31 -12.61
C VAL A 4 -7.78 -12.21 -13.48
N GLY A 5 -7.28 -12.02 -14.71
CA GLY A 5 -7.75 -10.94 -15.57
C GLY A 5 -9.20 -11.08 -16.04
N LYS A 6 -9.71 -12.31 -16.16
CA LYS A 6 -11.07 -12.59 -16.62
C LYS A 6 -12.13 -12.47 -15.53
N LYS A 7 -11.76 -12.45 -14.28
CA LYS A 7 -12.70 -12.41 -13.17
C LYS A 7 -13.34 -11.01 -13.05
N PRO A 8 -14.68 -10.88 -13.08
CA PRO A 8 -15.33 -9.59 -12.92
C PRO A 8 -15.03 -9.00 -11.53
N ILE A 9 -15.04 -7.67 -11.46
CA ILE A 9 -14.85 -6.96 -10.19
C ILE A 9 -16.20 -6.37 -9.79
N ALA A 10 -16.74 -6.76 -8.63
CA ALA A 10 -17.94 -6.18 -8.08
C ALA A 10 -17.65 -4.76 -7.56
N VAL A 11 -18.52 -3.81 -7.90
CA VAL A 11 -18.45 -2.44 -7.36
C VAL A 11 -19.29 -2.41 -6.08
N PRO A 12 -18.67 -2.18 -4.90
CA PRO A 12 -19.42 -2.14 -3.65
C PRO A 12 -20.35 -0.94 -3.56
N SER A 13 -21.35 -1.04 -2.72
CA SER A 13 -22.26 0.08 -2.44
C SER A 13 -21.46 1.27 -1.89
N GLY A 14 -21.76 2.47 -2.39
CA GLY A 14 -21.06 3.69 -1.99
C GLY A 14 -19.82 4.01 -2.80
N VAL A 15 -19.44 3.14 -3.76
CA VAL A 15 -18.33 3.38 -4.68
C VAL A 15 -18.89 3.70 -6.07
N GLU A 16 -18.43 4.81 -6.64
CA GLU A 16 -18.74 5.22 -8.01
C GLU A 16 -17.55 4.90 -8.92
N PHE A 17 -17.81 4.28 -10.03
CA PHE A 17 -16.81 3.94 -11.05
C PHE A 17 -17.14 4.62 -12.35
N SER A 18 -16.15 5.25 -12.98
CA SER A 18 -16.28 5.79 -14.34
C SER A 18 -15.01 5.52 -15.13
N VAL A 19 -15.17 5.32 -16.43
CA VAL A 19 -14.08 5.13 -17.36
C VAL A 19 -14.32 5.97 -18.62
N LYS A 20 -13.30 6.72 -19.02
CA LYS A 20 -13.31 7.52 -20.24
C LYS A 20 -11.91 7.49 -20.86
N ASP A 21 -11.81 7.06 -22.12
CA ASP A 21 -10.54 6.93 -22.84
C ASP A 21 -9.47 6.15 -22.05
N ASN A 22 -9.88 5.06 -21.38
CA ASN A 22 -9.07 4.22 -20.49
C ASN A 22 -8.51 4.96 -19.26
N VAL A 23 -9.03 6.12 -18.94
CA VAL A 23 -8.79 6.79 -17.66
C VAL A 23 -9.91 6.38 -16.71
N VAL A 24 -9.55 5.64 -15.68
CA VAL A 24 -10.47 5.13 -14.67
C VAL A 24 -10.50 6.08 -13.49
N THR A 25 -11.71 6.49 -13.09
CA THR A 25 -11.94 7.30 -11.89
C THR A 25 -12.82 6.50 -10.93
N VAL A 26 -12.35 6.31 -9.71
CA VAL A 26 -13.06 5.59 -8.67
C VAL A 26 -13.26 6.52 -7.48
N LYS A 27 -14.50 6.72 -7.08
CA LYS A 27 -14.87 7.58 -5.96
C LYS A 27 -15.58 6.76 -4.89
N GLY A 28 -15.11 6.86 -3.66
CA GLY A 28 -15.70 6.17 -2.53
C GLY A 28 -15.70 7.02 -1.26
N PRO A 29 -16.16 6.45 -0.14
CA PRO A 29 -16.27 7.19 1.13
C PRO A 29 -14.92 7.67 1.68
N LYS A 30 -13.82 7.03 1.28
CA LYS A 30 -12.46 7.40 1.74
C LYS A 30 -11.76 8.41 0.83
N GLY A 31 -12.22 8.58 -0.40
CA GLY A 31 -11.61 9.53 -1.34
C GLY A 31 -11.82 9.14 -2.80
N THR A 32 -11.06 9.76 -3.68
CA THR A 32 -11.14 9.56 -5.13
C THR A 32 -9.76 9.20 -5.69
N LEU A 33 -9.70 8.19 -6.53
CA LEU A 33 -8.50 7.79 -7.27
C LEU A 33 -8.76 7.84 -8.77
N THR A 34 -7.77 8.29 -9.52
CA THR A 34 -7.80 8.34 -10.99
C THR A 34 -6.51 7.75 -11.54
N LYS A 35 -6.62 6.89 -12.55
CA LYS A 35 -5.46 6.29 -13.20
C LYS A 35 -5.75 6.01 -14.67
N GLU A 36 -4.76 6.27 -15.52
CA GLU A 36 -4.80 5.91 -16.93
C GLU A 36 -4.24 4.50 -17.12
N PHE A 37 -4.95 3.68 -17.90
CA PHE A 37 -4.54 2.32 -18.22
C PHE A 37 -4.17 2.18 -19.71
N ASN A 38 -3.52 1.07 -20.05
CA ASN A 38 -3.10 0.80 -21.41
C ASN A 38 -4.32 0.76 -22.36
N LYS A 39 -4.20 1.44 -23.50
CA LYS A 39 -5.27 1.57 -24.49
C LYS A 39 -5.66 0.25 -25.17
N ASN A 40 -4.77 -0.75 -25.13
CA ASN A 40 -5.05 -2.07 -25.68
C ASN A 40 -6.02 -2.90 -24.80
N ILE A 41 -6.24 -2.45 -23.56
CA ILE A 41 -7.16 -3.13 -22.65
C ILE A 41 -8.49 -2.40 -22.67
N THR A 42 -9.60 -3.14 -22.80
CA THR A 42 -10.94 -2.60 -22.77
C THR A 42 -11.52 -2.76 -21.36
N ILE A 43 -11.97 -1.65 -20.78
CA ILE A 43 -12.55 -1.61 -19.44
C ILE A 43 -14.02 -1.22 -19.58
N LYS A 44 -14.93 -2.06 -19.07
CA LYS A 44 -16.38 -1.84 -19.15
C LYS A 44 -17.05 -2.01 -17.79
N LEU A 45 -18.09 -1.23 -17.54
CA LEU A 45 -18.96 -1.39 -16.39
C LEU A 45 -20.29 -1.97 -16.87
N GLU A 46 -20.65 -3.16 -16.42
CA GLU A 46 -21.91 -3.85 -16.74
C GLU A 46 -22.53 -4.42 -15.46
N ASP A 47 -23.81 -4.11 -15.21
CA ASP A 47 -24.60 -4.67 -14.08
C ASP A 47 -23.89 -4.59 -12.71
N GLY A 48 -23.23 -3.47 -12.44
CA GLY A 48 -22.49 -3.28 -11.18
C GLY A 48 -21.18 -4.04 -11.10
N HIS A 49 -20.72 -4.62 -12.19
CA HIS A 49 -19.46 -5.35 -12.29
C HIS A 49 -18.55 -4.72 -13.36
N ILE A 50 -17.28 -4.67 -13.08
CA ILE A 50 -16.27 -4.17 -14.01
C ILE A 50 -15.67 -5.36 -14.74
N LYS A 51 -15.71 -5.32 -16.06
CA LYS A 51 -15.08 -6.31 -16.92
C LYS A 51 -13.87 -5.71 -17.60
N VAL A 52 -12.77 -6.42 -17.58
CA VAL A 52 -11.52 -6.04 -18.25
C VAL A 52 -11.27 -7.05 -19.36
N GLU A 53 -11.21 -6.57 -20.59
CA GLU A 53 -11.04 -7.40 -21.77
C GLU A 53 -9.74 -7.11 -22.51
N ARG A 54 -9.22 -8.10 -23.20
CA ARG A 54 -7.98 -7.98 -23.99
C ARG A 54 -8.24 -8.35 -25.45
N PRO A 55 -7.48 -7.75 -26.42
CA PRO A 55 -7.71 -8.04 -27.85
C PRO A 55 -7.18 -9.40 -28.31
N ASN A 56 -6.18 -9.97 -27.64
CA ASN A 56 -5.56 -11.24 -28.02
C ASN A 56 -4.90 -11.93 -26.81
N ASP A 57 -4.25 -13.06 -27.04
CA ASP A 57 -3.61 -13.88 -26.01
C ASP A 57 -2.09 -13.78 -26.00
N GLU A 58 -1.51 -12.73 -26.58
CA GLU A 58 -0.07 -12.51 -26.51
C GLU A 58 0.41 -12.39 -25.05
N PRO A 59 1.59 -12.94 -24.71
CA PRO A 59 2.08 -12.91 -23.32
C PRO A 59 2.15 -11.52 -22.71
N SER A 60 2.58 -10.52 -23.48
CA SER A 60 2.62 -9.12 -23.01
C SER A 60 1.25 -8.55 -22.71
N VAL A 61 0.25 -8.85 -23.56
CA VAL A 61 -1.13 -8.41 -23.39
C VAL A 61 -1.79 -9.11 -22.21
N ARG A 62 -1.52 -10.40 -22.03
CA ARG A 62 -2.02 -11.18 -20.89
C ARG A 62 -1.49 -10.62 -19.56
N ALA A 63 -0.22 -10.24 -19.52
CA ALA A 63 0.39 -9.64 -18.33
C ALA A 63 -0.27 -8.31 -17.98
N ILE A 64 -0.46 -7.43 -18.97
CA ILE A 64 -1.12 -6.13 -18.79
C ILE A 64 -2.57 -6.31 -18.35
N HIS A 65 -3.29 -7.29 -18.92
CA HIS A 65 -4.68 -7.59 -18.57
C HIS A 65 -4.82 -7.95 -17.08
N GLY A 66 -4.01 -8.88 -16.60
CA GLY A 66 -4.01 -9.26 -15.19
C GLY A 66 -3.63 -8.11 -14.26
N THR A 67 -2.60 -7.35 -14.61
CA THR A 67 -2.16 -6.18 -13.85
C THR A 67 -3.24 -5.09 -13.79
N THR A 68 -3.87 -4.79 -14.93
CA THR A 68 -4.95 -3.79 -15.00
C THR A 68 -6.11 -4.15 -14.07
N ARG A 69 -6.56 -5.41 -14.12
CA ARG A 69 -7.63 -5.89 -13.26
C ARG A 69 -7.24 -5.77 -11.77
N ALA A 70 -6.04 -6.18 -11.41
CA ALA A 70 -5.56 -6.12 -10.04
C ALA A 70 -5.47 -4.68 -9.53
N LEU A 71 -4.98 -3.75 -10.35
CA LEU A 71 -4.86 -2.33 -9.99
C LEU A 71 -6.25 -1.69 -9.81
N ILE A 72 -7.21 -1.99 -10.67
CA ILE A 72 -8.59 -1.48 -10.53
C ILE A 72 -9.20 -2.00 -9.24
N ASN A 73 -9.04 -3.28 -8.93
CA ASN A 73 -9.53 -3.87 -7.69
C ASN A 73 -8.90 -3.19 -6.46
N ASN A 74 -7.62 -2.89 -6.51
CA ASN A 74 -6.93 -2.17 -5.44
C ASN A 74 -7.46 -0.74 -5.26
N MET A 75 -7.77 -0.05 -6.35
CA MET A 75 -8.37 1.29 -6.31
C MET A 75 -9.74 1.25 -5.62
N ILE A 76 -10.58 0.28 -5.96
CA ILE A 76 -11.91 0.13 -5.38
C ILE A 76 -11.81 -0.16 -3.88
N LYS A 77 -10.97 -1.09 -3.47
CA LYS A 77 -10.74 -1.39 -2.06
C LYS A 77 -10.21 -0.18 -1.30
N GLY A 78 -9.28 0.57 -1.90
CA GLY A 78 -8.69 1.74 -1.27
C GLY A 78 -9.70 2.85 -0.99
N VAL A 79 -10.57 3.17 -1.93
CA VAL A 79 -11.58 4.21 -1.76
C VAL A 79 -12.74 3.76 -0.87
N HIS A 80 -12.99 2.46 -0.77
CA HIS A 80 -14.06 1.90 0.06
C HIS A 80 -13.60 1.64 1.51
N ASP A 81 -12.55 0.87 1.69
CA ASP A 81 -12.06 0.41 3.00
C ASP A 81 -10.81 1.15 3.47
N GLY A 82 -9.99 1.63 2.55
CA GLY A 82 -8.67 2.15 2.83
C GLY A 82 -7.64 1.04 3.03
N TYR A 83 -6.38 1.42 3.07
CA TYR A 83 -5.26 0.52 3.36
C TYR A 83 -4.52 0.96 4.59
N ARG A 84 -4.07 0.00 5.38
CA ARG A 84 -3.23 0.24 6.55
C ARG A 84 -2.01 -0.67 6.50
N LYS A 85 -0.85 -0.08 6.69
CA LYS A 85 0.40 -0.80 6.94
C LYS A 85 0.91 -0.40 8.31
N SER A 86 1.26 -1.39 9.12
CA SER A 86 1.73 -1.13 10.49
C SER A 86 3.20 -1.51 10.63
N LEU A 87 3.95 -0.68 11.33
CA LEU A 87 5.36 -0.89 11.64
C LEU A 87 5.55 -0.97 13.14
N THR A 88 6.43 -1.83 13.59
CA THR A 88 6.77 -1.99 14.99
C THR A 88 8.24 -1.60 15.20
N LEU A 89 8.48 -0.78 16.22
CA LEU A 89 9.83 -0.42 16.65
C LEU A 89 10.32 -1.41 17.69
N VAL A 90 11.46 -2.02 17.44
CA VAL A 90 12.10 -2.98 18.37
C VAL A 90 13.44 -2.43 18.79
N GLY A 91 13.63 -2.20 20.07
CA GLY A 91 14.87 -1.71 20.64
C GLY A 91 14.64 -0.82 21.85
N VAL A 92 15.57 -0.84 22.79
CA VAL A 92 15.51 -0.01 24.00
C VAL A 92 15.63 1.46 23.61
N GLY A 93 14.67 2.28 24.06
CA GLY A 93 14.65 3.70 23.75
C GLY A 93 14.11 4.06 22.37
N TYR A 94 13.76 3.07 21.54
CA TYR A 94 13.12 3.33 20.24
C TYR A 94 11.66 3.69 20.47
N ARG A 95 11.26 4.82 19.96
CA ARG A 95 9.89 5.31 20.09
C ARG A 95 9.50 6.21 18.93
N ALA A 96 8.20 6.31 18.71
CA ALA A 96 7.62 7.21 17.71
C ALA A 96 6.55 8.08 18.34
N ALA A 97 6.36 9.25 17.78
CA ALA A 97 5.28 10.16 18.13
C ALA A 97 4.81 10.87 16.86
N THR A 98 3.56 11.27 16.83
CA THR A 98 3.06 12.14 15.76
C THR A 98 3.52 13.57 16.01
N LYS A 99 3.95 14.24 14.94
CA LYS A 99 4.32 15.65 14.98
C LYS A 99 3.50 16.39 13.93
N GLY A 100 2.42 17.03 14.37
CA GLY A 100 1.43 17.55 13.45
C GLY A 100 0.85 16.39 12.62
N LYS A 101 0.95 16.48 11.30
CA LYS A 101 0.53 15.41 10.36
C LYS A 101 1.66 14.48 9.96
N GLY A 102 2.87 14.70 10.45
CA GLY A 102 4.03 13.87 10.22
C GLY A 102 4.40 13.01 11.42
N LEU A 103 5.63 12.47 11.42
CA LEU A 103 6.16 11.61 12.48
C LEU A 103 7.53 12.09 12.96
N GLU A 104 7.79 11.86 14.24
CA GLU A 104 9.10 11.98 14.84
C GLU A 104 9.46 10.62 15.46
N ILE A 105 10.56 10.02 15.00
CA ILE A 105 10.97 8.67 15.39
C ILE A 105 12.37 8.69 16.00
N SER A 106 12.49 8.15 17.22
CA SER A 106 13.79 7.98 17.88
C SER A 106 14.28 6.56 17.63
N LEU A 107 15.40 6.42 16.93
CA LEU A 107 15.96 5.13 16.49
C LEU A 107 17.40 4.92 16.96
N GLY A 108 17.78 5.56 18.06
CA GLY A 108 19.13 5.43 18.60
C GLY A 108 20.20 6.27 17.90
N TYR A 109 19.81 7.16 17.01
CA TYR A 109 20.69 8.14 16.39
C TYR A 109 20.86 9.38 17.30
N SER A 110 21.85 10.21 17.01
CA SER A 110 22.11 11.45 17.77
C SER A 110 20.96 12.47 17.69
N HIS A 111 20.13 12.37 16.66
CA HIS A 111 18.93 13.20 16.46
C HIS A 111 17.77 12.33 15.99
N PRO A 112 16.52 12.76 16.23
CA PRO A 112 15.36 12.00 15.78
C PRO A 112 15.23 12.03 14.27
N VAL A 113 14.59 10.99 13.72
CA VAL A 113 14.21 10.92 12.30
C VAL A 113 12.87 11.62 12.16
N ILE A 114 12.80 12.62 11.30
CA ILE A 114 11.58 13.38 11.04
C ILE A 114 11.00 12.91 9.70
N ILE A 115 9.74 12.54 9.72
CA ILE A 115 8.96 12.22 8.52
C ILE A 115 7.94 13.35 8.36
N ASP A 116 8.07 14.11 7.29
CA ASP A 116 7.15 15.20 7.00
C ASP A 116 5.77 14.69 6.57
N GLU A 117 4.79 15.58 6.60
CA GLU A 117 3.45 15.29 6.08
C GLU A 117 3.53 14.81 4.63
N ILE A 118 2.83 13.73 4.34
CA ILE A 118 2.70 13.19 2.98
C ILE A 118 1.23 13.29 2.57
N PRO A 119 0.93 13.95 1.44
CA PRO A 119 -0.45 14.04 0.95
C PRO A 119 -1.09 12.66 0.80
N ARG A 120 -2.34 12.51 1.22
CA ARG A 120 -3.14 11.27 1.17
C ARG A 120 -2.67 10.17 2.13
N ILE A 121 -1.75 10.48 3.04
CA ILE A 121 -1.29 9.55 4.08
C ILE A 121 -1.61 10.12 5.44
N THR A 122 -2.14 9.26 6.32
CA THR A 122 -2.40 9.58 7.73
C THR A 122 -1.54 8.69 8.59
N PHE A 123 -0.78 9.31 9.49
CA PHE A 123 0.03 8.58 10.46
C PHE A 123 -0.66 8.55 11.82
N SER A 124 -0.60 7.40 12.48
CA SER A 124 -1.00 7.28 13.88
C SER A 124 0.00 6.41 14.62
N VAL A 125 0.12 6.61 15.91
CA VAL A 125 1.08 5.88 16.75
C VAL A 125 0.33 5.27 17.93
N GLU A 126 0.57 4.00 18.17
CA GLU A 126 0.02 3.26 19.29
C GLU A 126 1.14 2.83 20.23
N LYS A 127 1.01 3.10 21.51
CA LYS A 127 1.98 2.72 22.57
C LYS A 127 3.42 3.18 22.30
N ASN A 128 3.61 4.23 21.53
CA ASN A 128 4.91 4.79 21.15
C ASN A 128 5.83 3.84 20.35
N THR A 129 5.40 2.62 20.08
CA THR A 129 6.20 1.59 19.38
C THR A 129 5.56 1.05 18.09
N THR A 130 4.30 1.32 17.87
CA THR A 130 3.58 0.88 16.67
C THR A 130 3.15 2.09 15.86
N ILE A 131 3.57 2.13 14.60
CA ILE A 131 3.21 3.19 13.66
C ILE A 131 2.21 2.62 12.67
N HIS A 132 1.05 3.26 12.54
CA HIS A 132 0.06 2.92 11.53
C HIS A 132 0.11 3.94 10.40
N ILE A 133 0.15 3.45 9.17
CA ILE A 133 0.18 4.26 7.96
C ILE A 133 -1.08 3.95 7.18
N ASP A 134 -1.98 4.91 7.10
CA ASP A 134 -3.29 4.77 6.45
C ASP A 134 -3.35 5.59 5.17
N GLY A 135 -3.98 5.06 4.15
CA GLY A 135 -4.20 5.76 2.89
C GLY A 135 -5.14 4.99 1.97
N ILE A 136 -5.58 5.64 0.92
CA ILE A 136 -6.48 5.05 -0.09
C ILE A 136 -5.71 4.37 -1.23
N GLU A 137 -4.46 4.71 -1.42
CA GLU A 137 -3.61 4.19 -2.48
C GLU A 137 -2.64 3.16 -1.92
N LYS A 138 -2.84 1.88 -2.26
CA LYS A 138 -2.04 0.75 -1.75
C LYS A 138 -0.55 0.94 -2.00
N GLU A 139 -0.20 1.37 -3.21
CA GLU A 139 1.19 1.58 -3.61
C GLU A 139 1.88 2.65 -2.76
N LEU A 140 1.21 3.79 -2.54
CA LEU A 140 1.74 4.89 -1.72
C LEU A 140 1.91 4.47 -0.26
N VAL A 141 0.91 3.80 0.32
CA VAL A 141 0.97 3.28 1.69
C VAL A 141 2.15 2.33 1.85
N GLY A 142 2.32 1.39 0.93
CA GLY A 142 3.43 0.45 0.93
C GLY A 142 4.79 1.12 0.77
N GLN A 143 4.89 2.10 -0.13
CA GLN A 143 6.13 2.84 -0.36
C GLN A 143 6.55 3.66 0.87
N VAL A 144 5.61 4.34 1.49
CA VAL A 144 5.87 5.12 2.71
C VAL A 144 6.33 4.21 3.85
N ALA A 145 5.67 3.08 4.04
CA ALA A 145 6.05 2.09 5.05
C ALA A 145 7.46 1.55 4.79
N ALA A 146 7.79 1.22 3.56
CA ALA A 146 9.12 0.74 3.18
C ALA A 146 10.20 1.80 3.42
N ASN A 147 9.92 3.06 3.12
CA ASN A 147 10.86 4.16 3.33
C ASN A 147 11.14 4.39 4.82
N ILE A 148 10.12 4.29 5.67
CA ILE A 148 10.29 4.41 7.12
C ILE A 148 11.09 3.22 7.67
N ARG A 149 10.77 2.01 7.23
CA ARG A 149 11.53 0.81 7.62
C ARG A 149 13.00 0.92 7.23
N ALA A 150 13.29 1.48 6.05
CA ALA A 150 14.66 1.65 5.55
C ALA A 150 15.50 2.62 6.39
N LYS A 151 14.89 3.46 7.22
CA LYS A 151 15.63 4.37 8.12
C LYS A 151 16.47 3.60 9.13
N ARG A 152 15.97 2.47 9.60
CA ARG A 152 16.72 1.51 10.41
C ARG A 152 16.10 0.12 10.29
N PRO A 153 16.53 -0.66 9.28
CA PRO A 153 16.01 -2.01 9.10
C PRO A 153 16.33 -2.92 10.27
N PRO A 154 15.53 -3.95 10.55
CA PRO A 154 15.81 -4.86 11.65
C PRO A 154 17.11 -5.63 11.40
N GLU A 155 17.95 -5.71 12.43
CA GLU A 155 19.21 -6.44 12.35
C GLU A 155 19.01 -7.93 12.68
N PRO A 156 19.90 -8.82 12.18
CA PRO A 156 19.64 -10.26 12.25
C PRO A 156 19.93 -10.92 13.61
N TYR A 157 20.53 -10.22 14.56
CA TYR A 157 20.92 -10.82 15.85
C TYR A 157 19.84 -10.66 16.91
N LYS A 158 19.51 -9.43 17.30
CA LYS A 158 18.48 -9.14 18.31
C LYS A 158 17.18 -8.63 17.73
N GLY A 159 17.14 -8.39 16.43
CA GLY A 159 15.96 -7.89 15.73
C GLY A 159 15.66 -6.42 15.97
N LYS A 160 16.63 -5.64 16.44
CA LYS A 160 16.46 -4.20 16.67
C LYS A 160 16.28 -3.45 15.35
N GLY A 161 15.32 -2.56 15.31
CA GLY A 161 15.04 -1.74 14.14
C GLY A 161 13.54 -1.54 13.92
N VAL A 162 13.20 -1.05 12.75
CA VAL A 162 11.81 -0.88 12.32
C VAL A 162 11.43 -2.08 11.46
N LYS A 163 10.42 -2.81 11.86
CA LYS A 163 9.90 -3.96 11.10
C LYS A 163 8.43 -3.80 10.80
N TYR A 164 7.93 -4.51 9.79
CA TYR A 164 6.48 -4.64 9.60
C TYR A 164 5.90 -5.43 10.78
N ALA A 165 4.67 -5.11 11.17
CA ALA A 165 4.01 -5.75 12.30
C ALA A 165 3.91 -7.27 12.16
N ASP A 166 3.72 -7.74 10.92
CA ASP A 166 3.61 -9.16 10.56
C ASP A 166 4.93 -9.78 10.08
N GLU A 167 6.04 -9.01 10.13
CA GLU A 167 7.33 -9.49 9.64
C GLU A 167 8.00 -10.42 10.65
N HIS A 168 8.43 -11.58 10.17
CA HIS A 168 9.26 -12.48 10.96
C HIS A 168 10.73 -12.28 10.58
N ILE A 169 11.55 -11.88 11.56
CA ILE A 169 12.97 -11.63 11.36
C ILE A 169 13.74 -12.94 11.52
N ARG A 170 14.43 -13.33 10.45
CA ARG A 170 15.35 -14.48 10.51
C ARG A 170 16.57 -14.08 11.33
N ARG A 171 16.68 -14.63 12.52
CA ARG A 171 17.79 -14.33 13.42
C ARG A 171 19.00 -15.22 13.11
N LYS A 172 20.18 -14.63 13.25
CA LYS A 172 21.45 -15.34 13.22
C LYS A 172 22.01 -15.47 14.62
N GLU A 173 22.71 -16.56 14.90
CA GLU A 173 23.45 -16.68 16.14
C GLU A 173 24.72 -15.83 16.06
N GLY A 174 25.03 -15.11 17.14
CA GLY A 174 26.28 -14.36 17.25
C GLY A 174 27.47 -15.32 17.33
N LYS A 175 28.69 -14.84 17.04
CA LYS A 175 29.92 -15.60 17.23
C LYS A 175 30.00 -16.09 18.67
N LYS A 176 30.14 -17.40 18.85
CA LYS A 176 30.52 -17.94 20.16
C LYS A 176 31.99 -17.59 20.40
N SER A 177 32.27 -16.83 21.46
CA SER A 177 33.63 -16.55 21.93
C SER A 177 34.20 -17.78 22.62
#